data_66c63b2802a30f5a6ad5b1c7e6fc7bcc
#
_entry.id   66c63b2802a30f5a6ad5b1c7e6fc7bcc
#
_cell.length_a   1.000
_cell.length_b   1.000
_cell.length_c   1.000
_cell.angle_alpha   90.00
_cell.angle_beta   90.00
_cell.angle_gamma   90.00
#
_symmetry.space_group_name_H-M   'P 1'
#
loop_
_entity.id
_entity.type
_entity.pdbx_description
1 polymer ?
#
loop_
_entity_poly.entity_id
_entity_poly.type
_entity_poly.pdbx_seq_one_letter_code
_entity_poly.pdbx_strand_id
1 'polypeptide(L)'
;MASQILDRDLHIRAIDAFIDPSVPRERAIITHGHADHARSGHGAVLATPDTIAIMKVRYGEDCAGRFEPLDFGVPLQIDDVTITFFPAGHVLGSAQVLVEQGGQRVVVTGDYKRLPDRTSQPYELVECDLLVTEATFGLPVFQHPHPSIEI
;
A
#
# COMPACT_ATOMS: atom_id res chain seq x y z
N MET A 1 -22.21 4.48 1.83
CA MET A 1 -21.71 5.87 1.60
C MET A 1 -20.29 5.79 1.11
N ALA A 2 -19.92 6.56 0.10
CA ALA A 2 -18.51 6.69 -0.24
C ALA A 2 -17.78 7.35 0.94
N SER A 3 -16.59 6.85 1.30
CA SER A 3 -15.77 7.46 2.35
C SER A 3 -15.49 8.92 1.99
N GLN A 4 -15.58 9.82 2.96
CA GLN A 4 -15.16 11.21 2.76
C GLN A 4 -13.62 11.34 2.74
N ILE A 5 -12.91 10.32 3.23
CA ILE A 5 -11.45 10.28 3.35
C ILE A 5 -10.79 10.03 1.99
N LEU A 6 -11.32 9.06 1.24
CA LEU A 6 -10.71 8.52 0.02
C LEU A 6 -11.68 8.63 -1.15
N ASP A 7 -11.22 9.10 -2.31
CA ASP A 7 -11.97 9.07 -3.55
C ASP A 7 -11.61 7.87 -4.45
N ARG A 8 -12.21 7.82 -5.66
CA ARG A 8 -12.06 6.69 -6.58
C ARG A 8 -10.61 6.47 -7.08
N ASP A 9 -9.80 7.53 -7.07
CA ASP A 9 -8.41 7.48 -7.51
C ASP A 9 -7.46 7.18 -6.34
N LEU A 10 -7.99 6.69 -5.22
CA LEU A 10 -7.27 6.47 -3.96
C LEU A 10 -6.56 7.75 -3.46
N HIS A 11 -7.18 8.89 -3.70
CA HIS A 11 -6.71 10.20 -3.28
C HIS A 11 -7.23 10.54 -1.90
N ILE A 12 -6.33 10.78 -0.96
CA ILE A 12 -6.60 11.28 0.39
C ILE A 12 -6.64 12.80 0.33
N ARG A 13 -7.84 13.37 0.16
CA ARG A 13 -8.00 14.79 -0.15
C ARG A 13 -7.44 15.73 0.91
N ALA A 14 -7.58 15.38 2.18
CA ALA A 14 -7.18 16.24 3.29
C ALA A 14 -5.67 16.56 3.29
N ILE A 15 -4.84 15.67 2.76
CA ILE A 15 -3.39 15.81 2.73
C ILE A 15 -2.80 15.82 1.30
N ASP A 16 -3.66 15.84 0.30
CA ASP A 16 -3.33 15.77 -1.12
C ASP A 16 -2.31 14.68 -1.45
N ALA A 17 -2.56 13.46 -0.96
CA ALA A 17 -1.73 12.28 -1.18
C ALA A 17 -2.50 11.19 -1.94
N PHE A 18 -1.82 10.48 -2.83
CA PHE A 18 -2.40 9.41 -3.64
C PHE A 18 -1.75 8.08 -3.29
N ILE A 19 -2.56 7.02 -3.15
CA ILE A 19 -2.04 5.66 -2.95
C ILE A 19 -1.85 5.01 -4.32
N ASP A 20 -0.66 4.50 -4.59
CA ASP A 20 -0.24 3.84 -5.84
C ASP A 20 -0.65 4.59 -7.12
N PRO A 21 -0.37 5.89 -7.25
CA PRO A 21 -0.82 6.65 -8.42
C PRO A 21 -0.13 6.19 -9.70
N SER A 22 -0.91 6.08 -10.79
CA SER A 22 -0.41 5.66 -12.11
C SER A 22 0.37 6.75 -12.85
N VAL A 23 0.29 7.99 -12.37
CA VAL A 23 0.97 9.17 -12.94
C VAL A 23 1.71 9.92 -11.83
N PRO A 24 2.77 10.69 -12.15
CA PRO A 24 3.50 11.48 -11.16
C PRO A 24 2.59 12.39 -10.33
N ARG A 25 2.80 12.41 -9.02
CA ARG A 25 2.11 13.22 -8.03
C ARG A 25 3.12 13.87 -7.09
N GLU A 26 2.75 15.01 -6.50
CA GLU A 26 3.58 15.66 -5.48
C GLU A 26 3.77 14.78 -4.24
N ARG A 27 2.72 14.06 -3.85
CA ARG A 27 2.76 13.13 -2.72
C ARG A 27 2.13 11.80 -3.08
N ALA A 28 2.93 10.73 -3.02
CA ALA A 28 2.51 9.36 -3.28
C ALA A 28 2.78 8.47 -2.06
N ILE A 29 1.84 7.58 -1.77
CA ILE A 29 1.97 6.50 -0.80
C ILE A 29 2.04 5.22 -1.61
N ILE A 30 3.14 4.46 -1.50
CA ILE A 30 3.36 3.27 -2.32
C ILE A 30 3.20 2.03 -1.44
N THR A 31 2.27 1.15 -1.83
CA THR A 31 1.95 -0.07 -1.07
C THR A 31 3.03 -1.13 -1.18
N HIS A 32 3.60 -1.32 -2.36
CA HIS A 32 4.64 -2.33 -2.59
C HIS A 32 5.44 -2.07 -3.87
N GLY A 33 6.54 -2.81 -4.04
CA GLY A 33 7.56 -2.55 -5.06
C GLY A 33 7.27 -3.06 -6.48
N HIS A 34 6.08 -3.60 -6.83
CA HIS A 34 5.77 -3.96 -8.21
C HIS A 34 5.62 -2.72 -9.10
N ALA A 35 6.00 -2.85 -10.38
CA ALA A 35 6.14 -1.71 -11.30
C ALA A 35 4.82 -1.02 -11.66
N ASP A 36 3.71 -1.69 -11.55
CA ASP A 36 2.36 -1.15 -11.77
C ASP A 36 1.86 -0.32 -10.57
N HIS A 37 2.43 -0.52 -9.38
CA HIS A 37 2.16 0.24 -8.16
C HIS A 37 3.26 1.29 -7.88
N ALA A 38 4.52 0.86 -7.83
CA ALA A 38 5.68 1.69 -7.51
C ALA A 38 6.25 2.38 -8.76
N ARG A 39 5.61 3.47 -9.18
CA ARG A 39 6.07 4.29 -10.31
C ARG A 39 7.05 5.37 -9.86
N SER A 40 7.95 5.78 -10.78
CA SER A 40 8.90 6.87 -10.55
C SER A 40 8.28 8.26 -10.86
N GLY A 41 8.99 9.32 -10.45
CA GLY A 41 8.66 10.69 -10.82
C GLY A 41 7.77 11.45 -9.84
N HIS A 42 7.50 10.88 -8.66
CA HIS A 42 6.76 11.58 -7.60
C HIS A 42 7.63 12.59 -6.87
N GLY A 43 7.02 13.67 -6.34
CA GLY A 43 7.70 14.65 -5.50
C GLY A 43 8.17 14.06 -4.17
N ALA A 44 7.27 13.41 -3.47
CA ALA A 44 7.55 12.68 -2.23
C ALA A 44 6.93 11.29 -2.27
N VAL A 45 7.66 10.28 -1.82
CA VAL A 45 7.21 8.89 -1.71
C VAL A 45 7.25 8.47 -0.25
N LEU A 46 6.08 8.18 0.31
CA LEU A 46 5.90 7.50 1.60
C LEU A 46 5.74 5.99 1.34
N ALA A 47 6.64 5.17 1.86
CA ALA A 47 6.60 3.72 1.70
C ALA A 47 7.43 3.04 2.78
N THR A 48 7.35 1.69 2.86
CA THR A 48 8.27 0.94 3.72
C THR A 48 9.71 1.06 3.24
N PRO A 49 10.72 0.94 4.12
CA PRO A 49 12.13 0.98 3.72
C PRO A 49 12.47 -0.02 2.60
N ASP A 50 11.92 -1.24 2.66
CA ASP A 50 12.14 -2.27 1.64
C ASP A 50 11.54 -1.89 0.28
N THR A 51 10.33 -1.33 0.26
CA THR A 51 9.70 -0.82 -0.97
C THR A 51 10.53 0.30 -1.59
N ILE A 52 11.03 1.24 -0.77
CA ILE A 52 11.92 2.32 -1.22
C ILE A 52 13.21 1.74 -1.82
N ALA A 53 13.83 0.75 -1.16
CA ALA A 53 15.03 0.10 -1.66
C ALA A 53 14.79 -0.56 -3.04
N ILE A 54 13.66 -1.25 -3.22
CA ILE A 54 13.27 -1.85 -4.51
C ILE A 54 13.08 -0.77 -5.59
N MET A 55 12.42 0.35 -5.26
CA MET A 55 12.25 1.47 -6.20
C MET A 55 13.58 2.03 -6.66
N LYS A 56 14.52 2.26 -5.74
CA LYS A 56 15.86 2.77 -6.04
C LYS A 56 16.67 1.83 -6.92
N VAL A 57 16.61 0.52 -6.64
CA VAL A 57 17.28 -0.49 -7.49
C VAL A 57 16.72 -0.51 -8.91
N ARG A 58 15.41 -0.36 -9.06
CA ARG A 58 14.74 -0.41 -10.37
C ARG A 58 14.89 0.87 -11.17
N TYR A 59 14.78 2.02 -10.55
CA TYR A 59 14.64 3.31 -11.24
C TYR A 59 15.79 4.29 -10.96
N GLY A 60 16.72 3.96 -10.05
CA GLY A 60 17.78 4.83 -9.60
C GLY A 60 17.45 5.62 -8.33
N GLU A 61 18.50 6.16 -7.70
CA GLU A 61 18.40 6.91 -6.44
C GLU A 61 17.49 8.15 -6.54
N ASP A 62 17.44 8.78 -7.73
CA ASP A 62 16.70 10.01 -7.99
C ASP A 62 15.29 9.76 -8.55
N CYS A 63 14.73 8.57 -8.35
CA CYS A 63 13.42 8.22 -8.90
C CYS A 63 12.23 8.91 -8.23
N ALA A 64 12.45 9.63 -7.13
CA ALA A 64 11.51 10.54 -6.48
C ALA A 64 12.25 11.77 -5.98
N GLY A 65 11.55 12.88 -5.79
CA GLY A 65 12.15 14.10 -5.23
C GLY A 65 12.65 13.90 -3.80
N ARG A 66 11.91 13.14 -2.98
CA ARG A 66 12.36 12.65 -1.67
C ARG A 66 11.65 11.35 -1.30
N PHE A 67 12.27 10.59 -0.39
CA PHE A 67 11.70 9.40 0.20
C PHE A 67 11.41 9.62 1.68
N GLU A 68 10.25 9.16 2.13
CA GLU A 68 9.79 9.21 3.51
C GLU A 68 9.53 7.77 3.98
N PRO A 69 10.55 7.09 4.56
CA PRO A 69 10.38 5.72 5.02
C PRO A 69 9.48 5.67 6.25
N LEU A 70 8.54 4.71 6.28
CA LEU A 70 7.66 4.47 7.41
C LEU A 70 7.65 2.96 7.72
N ASP A 71 8.05 2.60 8.93
CA ASP A 71 8.02 1.22 9.40
C ASP A 71 6.60 0.74 9.70
N PHE A 72 6.38 -0.57 9.65
CA PHE A 72 5.09 -1.17 10.02
C PHE A 72 4.70 -0.83 11.46
N GLY A 73 3.41 -0.56 11.66
CA GLY A 73 2.82 -0.27 12.96
C GLY A 73 3.16 1.11 13.53
N VAL A 74 3.93 1.93 12.81
CA VAL A 74 4.27 3.29 13.24
C VAL A 74 3.26 4.28 12.68
N PRO A 75 2.45 4.97 13.52
CA PRO A 75 1.53 5.98 13.02
C PRO A 75 2.27 7.26 12.62
N LEU A 76 1.94 7.77 11.44
CA LEU A 76 2.40 9.06 10.93
C LEU A 76 1.23 10.03 10.86
N GLN A 77 1.29 11.08 11.66
CA GLN A 77 0.29 12.15 11.65
C GLN A 77 0.66 13.20 10.60
N ILE A 78 -0.27 13.48 9.69
CA ILE A 78 -0.18 14.58 8.71
C ILE A 78 -1.50 15.36 8.82
N ASP A 79 -1.44 16.58 9.35
CA ASP A 79 -2.61 17.40 9.67
C ASP A 79 -3.61 16.61 10.55
N ASP A 80 -4.83 16.40 10.09
CA ASP A 80 -5.88 15.65 10.79
C ASP A 80 -6.00 14.18 10.31
N VAL A 81 -5.04 13.72 9.50
CA VAL A 81 -4.97 12.35 8.96
C VAL A 81 -3.84 11.58 9.63
N THR A 82 -4.11 10.35 10.04
CA THR A 82 -3.07 9.41 10.48
C THR A 82 -2.91 8.29 9.46
N ILE A 83 -1.67 8.03 9.06
CA ILE A 83 -1.30 6.91 8.16
C ILE A 83 -0.53 5.88 8.98
N THR A 84 -0.92 4.61 8.87
CA THR A 84 -0.17 3.49 9.48
C THR A 84 -0.06 2.36 8.46
N PHE A 85 1.14 1.79 8.32
CA PHE A 85 1.36 0.61 7.48
C PHE A 85 1.25 -0.68 8.27
N PHE A 86 0.63 -1.69 7.67
CA PHE A 86 0.57 -3.05 8.19
C PHE A 86 1.02 -4.03 7.10
N PRO A 87 1.65 -5.16 7.46
CA PRO A 87 2.10 -6.13 6.47
C PRO A 87 0.95 -6.65 5.60
N ALA A 88 1.17 -6.67 4.28
CA ALA A 88 0.23 -7.24 3.31
C ALA A 88 0.55 -8.69 2.92
N GLY A 89 1.75 -9.19 3.24
CA GLY A 89 2.16 -10.58 3.00
C GLY A 89 2.41 -10.94 1.54
N HIS A 90 2.42 -9.96 0.63
CA HIS A 90 2.48 -10.18 -0.81
C HIS A 90 3.92 -10.33 -1.32
N VAL A 91 4.74 -9.32 -1.11
CA VAL A 91 6.18 -9.30 -1.42
C VAL A 91 6.93 -8.56 -0.32
N LEU A 92 8.27 -8.58 -0.37
CA LEU A 92 9.12 -7.86 0.58
C LEU A 92 8.69 -6.39 0.69
N GLY A 93 8.41 -5.94 1.91
CA GLY A 93 8.00 -4.57 2.20
C GLY A 93 6.54 -4.23 1.84
N SER A 94 5.75 -5.16 1.29
CA SER A 94 4.36 -4.90 0.93
C SER A 94 3.51 -4.52 2.13
N ALA A 95 2.77 -3.42 1.98
CA ALA A 95 2.00 -2.80 3.05
C ALA A 95 0.53 -2.61 2.68
N GLN A 96 -0.34 -2.87 3.65
CA GLN A 96 -1.68 -2.30 3.70
C GLN A 96 -1.57 -0.89 4.28
N VAL A 97 -2.35 0.04 3.77
CA VAL A 97 -2.38 1.43 4.23
C VAL A 97 -3.65 1.67 5.03
N LEU A 98 -3.51 1.85 6.34
CA LEU A 98 -4.60 2.33 7.19
C LEU A 98 -4.57 3.87 7.18
N VAL A 99 -5.71 4.46 6.81
CA VAL A 99 -5.95 5.91 6.83
C VAL A 99 -7.03 6.21 7.85
N GLU A 100 -6.72 7.02 8.85
CA GLU A 100 -7.65 7.42 9.89
C GLU A 100 -7.88 8.94 9.87
N GLN A 101 -9.13 9.35 9.86
CA GLN A 101 -9.54 10.76 9.91
C GLN A 101 -10.94 10.88 10.51
N GLY A 102 -11.12 11.79 11.46
CA GLY A 102 -12.44 12.08 12.03
C GLY A 102 -13.13 10.87 12.67
N GLY A 103 -12.37 9.93 13.22
CA GLY A 103 -12.88 8.69 13.82
C GLY A 103 -13.24 7.58 12.81
N GLN A 104 -13.09 7.80 11.51
CA GLN A 104 -13.25 6.80 10.47
C GLN A 104 -11.92 6.13 10.14
N ARG A 105 -11.97 4.83 9.82
CA ARG A 105 -10.83 3.99 9.48
C ARG A 105 -11.01 3.37 8.10
N VAL A 106 -10.10 3.66 7.18
CA VAL A 106 -10.10 3.11 5.83
C VAL A 106 -8.82 2.31 5.62
N VAL A 107 -8.94 1.06 5.17
CA VAL A 107 -7.78 0.24 4.79
C VAL A 107 -7.77 0.07 3.28
N VAL A 108 -6.62 0.37 2.67
CA VAL A 108 -6.30 0.02 1.28
C VAL A 108 -5.28 -1.11 1.33
N THR A 109 -5.65 -2.28 0.83
CA THR A 109 -4.80 -3.48 0.97
C THR A 109 -3.56 -3.45 0.10
N GLY A 110 -3.58 -2.71 -1.02
CA GLY A 110 -2.71 -3.02 -2.14
C GLY A 110 -2.91 -4.48 -2.57
N ASP A 111 -1.90 -5.07 -3.18
CA ASP A 111 -1.90 -6.52 -3.40
C ASP A 111 -1.54 -7.22 -2.09
N TYR A 112 -2.23 -8.31 -1.76
CA TYR A 112 -2.01 -9.00 -0.50
C TYR A 112 -2.03 -10.52 -0.66
N LYS A 113 -1.38 -11.21 0.29
CA LYS A 113 -1.35 -12.67 0.37
C LYS A 113 -1.53 -13.11 1.82
N ARG A 114 -2.57 -13.89 2.07
CA ARG A 114 -2.89 -14.37 3.43
C ARG A 114 -2.04 -15.58 3.86
N LEU A 115 -1.55 -16.36 2.88
CA LEU A 115 -0.69 -17.51 3.18
C LEU A 115 0.74 -17.01 3.43
N PRO A 116 1.35 -17.35 4.57
CA PRO A 116 2.71 -16.94 4.88
C PRO A 116 3.72 -17.45 3.85
N ASP A 117 4.71 -16.64 3.53
CA ASP A 117 5.90 -17.06 2.81
C ASP A 117 7.17 -16.48 3.47
N ARG A 118 8.33 -16.94 3.01
CA ARG A 118 9.62 -16.60 3.63
C ARG A 118 10.17 -15.26 3.18
N THR A 119 9.57 -14.62 2.18
CA THR A 119 10.10 -13.43 1.51
C THR A 119 9.44 -12.15 1.98
N SER A 120 8.33 -12.26 2.72
CA SER A 120 7.56 -11.11 3.21
C SER A 120 7.12 -11.32 4.65
N GLN A 121 6.84 -10.22 5.35
CA GLN A 121 6.17 -10.30 6.65
C GLN A 121 4.74 -10.83 6.46
N PRO A 122 4.27 -11.72 7.36
CA PRO A 122 2.92 -12.28 7.25
C PRO A 122 1.84 -11.21 7.25
N TYR A 123 0.80 -11.45 6.44
CA TYR A 123 -0.40 -10.60 6.42
C TYR A 123 -0.96 -10.37 7.82
N GLU A 124 -1.27 -9.13 8.13
CA GLU A 124 -1.90 -8.74 9.39
C GLU A 124 -3.34 -8.27 9.15
N LEU A 125 -4.29 -8.79 9.94
CA LEU A 125 -5.68 -8.36 9.87
C LEU A 125 -5.84 -7.00 10.55
N VAL A 126 -6.40 -6.03 9.82
CA VAL A 126 -6.62 -4.66 10.32
C VAL A 126 -8.11 -4.37 10.36
N GLU A 127 -8.64 -3.99 11.51
CA GLU A 127 -10.03 -3.57 11.64
C GLU A 127 -10.25 -2.20 10.97
N CYS A 128 -11.33 -2.06 10.21
CA CYS A 128 -11.66 -0.83 9.51
C CYS A 128 -13.16 -0.68 9.27
N ASP A 129 -13.60 0.55 9.00
CA ASP A 129 -14.98 0.86 8.60
C ASP A 129 -15.18 0.66 7.10
N LEU A 130 -14.12 0.88 6.30
CA LEU A 130 -14.11 0.67 4.86
C LEU A 130 -12.85 -0.06 4.43
N LEU A 131 -13.02 -1.13 3.67
CA LEU A 131 -11.93 -1.89 3.04
C LEU A 131 -11.95 -1.65 1.53
N VAL A 132 -10.83 -1.17 1.01
CA VAL A 132 -10.53 -1.11 -0.43
C VAL A 132 -9.54 -2.22 -0.73
N THR A 133 -9.97 -3.20 -1.49
CA THR A 133 -9.20 -4.43 -1.74
C THR A 133 -9.06 -4.71 -3.23
N GLU A 134 -7.97 -5.38 -3.59
CA GLU A 134 -7.80 -5.99 -4.91
C GLU A 134 -8.80 -7.14 -5.13
N ALA A 135 -9.00 -7.50 -6.40
CA ALA A 135 -9.82 -8.63 -6.81
C ALA A 135 -9.22 -9.34 -8.03
N THR A 136 -7.91 -9.43 -8.10
CA THR A 136 -7.16 -10.03 -9.24
C THR A 136 -7.66 -11.43 -9.57
N PHE A 137 -7.90 -12.25 -8.57
CA PHE A 137 -8.44 -13.62 -8.70
C PHE A 137 -9.88 -13.74 -8.23
N GLY A 138 -10.66 -12.64 -8.24
CA GLY A 138 -12.02 -12.60 -7.75
C GLY A 138 -13.06 -13.29 -8.62
N LEU A 139 -12.71 -13.66 -9.87
CA LEU A 139 -13.61 -14.38 -10.76
C LEU A 139 -13.60 -15.89 -10.46
N PRO A 140 -14.75 -16.59 -10.56
CA PRO A 140 -14.85 -18.04 -10.30
C PRO A 140 -13.97 -18.92 -11.19
N VAL A 141 -13.49 -18.41 -12.33
CA VAL A 141 -12.56 -19.12 -13.23
C VAL A 141 -11.17 -19.31 -12.60
N PHE A 142 -10.79 -18.45 -11.68
CA PHE A 142 -9.50 -18.55 -10.97
C PHE A 142 -9.65 -19.44 -9.74
N GLN A 143 -9.45 -20.74 -9.95
CA GLN A 143 -9.41 -21.74 -8.87
C GLN A 143 -7.96 -22.20 -8.70
N HIS A 144 -7.37 -21.84 -7.56
CA HIS A 144 -6.02 -22.29 -7.22
C HIS A 144 -6.11 -23.41 -6.18
N PRO A 145 -5.49 -24.56 -6.43
CA PRO A 145 -5.37 -25.61 -5.42
C PRO A 145 -4.58 -25.08 -4.22
N HIS A 146 -4.84 -25.66 -3.06
CA HIS A 146 -4.08 -25.31 -1.86
C HIS A 146 -2.59 -25.65 -2.07
N PRO A 147 -1.61 -24.79 -1.70
CA PRO A 147 -0.19 -25.02 -1.94
C PRO A 147 0.37 -26.36 -1.43
N SER A 148 -0.27 -26.96 -0.42
CA SER A 148 0.10 -28.28 0.10
C SER A 148 -0.27 -29.44 -0.83
N ILE A 149 -0.95 -29.18 -1.95
CA ILE A 149 -1.40 -30.21 -2.92
C ILE A 149 -0.47 -30.22 -4.14
N GLU A 150 0.36 -29.20 -4.32
CA GLU A 150 1.30 -29.05 -5.44
C GLU A 150 2.72 -29.48 -5.04
N ILE A 151 2.90 -30.74 -4.61
CA ILE A 151 4.22 -31.35 -4.40
C ILE A 151 4.36 -32.55 -5.33
#